data_d2ebed7f9fd19fd7706f3d9616b22dba
#
_entry.id   d2ebed7f9fd19fd7706f3d9616b22dba
#
_cell.length_a   1.000
_cell.length_b   1.000
_cell.length_c   1.000
_cell.angle_alpha   90.00
_cell.angle_beta   90.00
_cell.angle_gamma   90.00
#
_symmetry.space_group_name_H-M   'P 1'
#
loop_
_entity.id
_entity.type
_entity.pdbx_description
1 polymer ?
#
loop_
_entity_poly.entity_id
_entity_poly.type
_entity_poly.pdbx_seq_one_letter_code
_entity_poly.pdbx_strand_id
1 'polypeptide(L)'
;LEDSLKNNSKILITNKGQFNGFVRFRFEKIVGDYTSLQRVLTENLFPTEASDNLFENLKSYFKRAEKREEFVILVIDEFGKLLEYAAKNNPERELYLFQKFTEFINDERRNAILLTTLHQNFNSYSRTLTESQRNEWTKVKGRFQEIVFNEPIEQLLYLASKRIERTKRDVVNQHFKQIYNLAIASKFASSSIAYDTAVSLYPLDIFAAQALTQSIQ
;
A
#
# COMPACT_ATOMS: atom_id res chain seq x y z
N LEU A 1 -0.52 -5.30 9.61
CA LEU A 1 0.34 -6.24 8.87
C LEU A 1 1.20 -7.06 9.84
N GLU A 2 1.86 -6.40 10.80
CA GLU A 2 2.73 -7.06 11.80
C GLU A 2 1.97 -8.08 12.64
N ASP A 3 0.78 -7.71 13.15
CA ASP A 3 -0.06 -8.62 13.93
C ASP A 3 -0.62 -9.76 13.07
N SER A 4 -0.94 -9.49 11.80
CA SER A 4 -1.39 -10.51 10.86
C SER A 4 -0.27 -11.50 10.51
N LEU A 5 0.98 -11.04 10.41
CA LEU A 5 2.13 -11.92 10.18
C LEU A 5 2.49 -12.74 11.43
N LYS A 6 2.39 -12.14 12.61
CA LYS A 6 2.62 -12.85 13.89
C LYS A 6 1.55 -13.92 14.14
N ASN A 7 0.29 -13.63 13.79
CA ASN A 7 -0.84 -14.54 14.03
C ASN A 7 -1.03 -15.59 12.92
N ASN A 8 -0.40 -15.42 11.75
CA ASN A 8 -0.56 -16.32 10.61
C ASN A 8 0.64 -17.27 10.45
N SER A 9 0.85 -18.10 11.47
CA SER A 9 1.91 -19.12 11.50
C SER A 9 1.95 -20.04 10.26
N LYS A 10 0.80 -20.24 9.58
CA LYS A 10 0.71 -21.03 8.35
C LYS A 10 1.46 -20.38 7.17
N ILE A 11 1.39 -19.04 7.01
CA ILE A 11 2.09 -18.35 5.92
C ILE A 11 3.61 -18.43 6.15
N LEU A 12 4.06 -18.26 7.39
CA LEU A 12 5.47 -18.40 7.75
C LEU A 12 5.99 -19.82 7.58
N ILE A 13 5.16 -20.84 7.87
CA ILE A 13 5.53 -22.26 7.71
C ILE A 13 5.64 -22.65 6.24
N THR A 14 4.76 -22.14 5.38
CA THR A 14 4.75 -22.45 3.94
C THR A 14 5.96 -21.85 3.22
N ASN A 15 6.49 -20.73 3.71
CA ASN A 15 7.62 -20.01 3.12
C ASN A 15 8.93 -20.15 3.94
N LYS A 16 9.02 -21.17 4.80
CA LYS A 16 10.19 -21.41 5.65
C LYS A 16 11.52 -21.44 4.89
N GLY A 17 11.52 -21.90 3.64
CA GLY A 17 12.71 -21.96 2.80
C GLY A 17 13.25 -20.59 2.37
N GLN A 18 12.38 -19.59 2.19
CA GLN A 18 12.78 -18.24 1.77
C GLN A 18 13.29 -17.35 2.91
N PHE A 19 12.87 -17.65 4.14
CA PHE A 19 13.24 -16.88 5.34
C PHE A 19 14.09 -17.67 6.32
N ASN A 20 14.70 -18.77 5.87
CA ASN A 20 15.61 -19.56 6.68
C ASN A 20 16.84 -18.74 7.10
N GLY A 21 17.11 -18.71 8.40
CA GLY A 21 18.25 -17.99 8.96
C GLY A 21 17.91 -16.65 9.61
N PHE A 22 16.64 -16.19 9.56
CA PHE A 22 16.23 -14.99 10.28
C PHE A 22 15.52 -15.33 11.57
N VAL A 23 16.01 -14.70 12.65
CA VAL A 23 15.40 -14.86 13.98
C VAL A 23 14.28 -13.88 14.19
N ARG A 24 14.33 -12.72 13.53
CA ARG A 24 13.36 -11.61 13.70
C ARG A 24 13.06 -10.88 12.41
N PHE A 25 11.83 -10.35 12.34
CA PHE A 25 11.43 -9.36 11.34
C PHE A 25 11.44 -7.98 12.00
N ARG A 26 12.15 -7.05 11.39
CA ARG A 26 12.19 -5.66 11.80
C ARG A 26 11.35 -4.83 10.87
N PHE A 27 10.30 -4.20 11.42
CA PHE A 27 9.41 -3.33 10.66
C PHE A 27 9.79 -1.88 10.89
N GLU A 28 10.12 -1.17 9.81
CA GLU A 28 10.28 0.27 9.78
C GLU A 28 9.13 0.89 9.00
N LYS A 29 8.31 1.68 9.68
CA LYS A 29 7.12 2.31 9.11
C LYS A 29 7.36 3.80 8.97
N ILE A 30 7.30 4.29 7.76
CA ILE A 30 7.48 5.69 7.41
C ILE A 30 6.21 6.16 6.71
N VAL A 31 5.76 7.37 7.02
CA VAL A 31 4.71 8.05 6.26
C VAL A 31 5.38 9.08 5.37
N GLY A 32 5.17 8.99 4.07
CA GLY A 32 5.68 9.93 3.10
C GLY A 32 5.05 11.31 3.26
N ASP A 33 5.86 12.33 3.07
CA ASP A 33 5.43 13.72 3.04
C ASP A 33 5.95 14.41 1.77
N TYR A 34 5.45 15.62 1.46
CA TYR A 34 5.91 16.40 0.31
C TYR A 34 7.30 16.97 0.58
N THR A 35 8.30 16.10 0.53
CA THR A 35 9.72 16.43 0.75
C THR A 35 10.64 15.42 0.04
N SER A 36 11.96 15.61 0.12
CA SER A 36 12.91 14.69 -0.51
C SER A 36 12.97 13.34 0.19
N LEU A 37 13.22 12.28 -0.61
CA LEU A 37 13.45 10.93 -0.08
C LEU A 37 14.58 10.89 0.94
N GLN A 38 15.67 11.64 0.68
CA GLN A 38 16.81 11.74 1.60
C GLN A 38 16.38 12.20 2.99
N ARG A 39 15.57 13.28 3.04
CA ARG A 39 15.13 13.86 4.30
C ARG A 39 14.26 12.87 5.08
N VAL A 40 13.26 12.28 4.42
CA VAL A 40 12.36 11.32 5.07
C VAL A 40 13.12 10.11 5.63
N LEU A 41 14.04 9.55 4.87
CA LEU A 41 14.84 8.41 5.35
C LEU A 41 15.76 8.81 6.51
N THR A 42 16.38 9.98 6.44
CA THR A 42 17.28 10.45 7.50
C THR A 42 16.52 10.70 8.80
N GLU A 43 15.42 11.43 8.75
CA GLU A 43 14.63 11.78 9.93
C GLU A 43 13.99 10.55 10.62
N ASN A 44 13.60 9.52 9.85
CA ASN A 44 12.93 8.36 10.40
C ASN A 44 13.88 7.20 10.79
N LEU A 45 14.93 6.96 10.02
CA LEU A 45 15.83 5.84 10.27
C LEU A 45 17.08 6.21 11.08
N PHE A 46 17.49 7.50 11.01
CA PHE A 46 18.78 7.97 11.57
C PHE A 46 18.63 9.28 12.37
N PRO A 47 17.69 9.42 13.29
CA PRO A 47 17.40 10.71 13.94
C PRO A 47 18.58 11.27 14.76
N THR A 48 19.54 10.42 15.11
CA THR A 48 20.73 10.78 15.91
C THR A 48 22.04 10.74 15.12
N GLU A 49 22.04 10.29 13.88
CA GLU A 49 23.24 10.14 13.05
C GLU A 49 23.38 11.35 12.12
N ALA A 50 24.32 12.23 12.44
CA ALA A 50 24.55 13.50 11.74
C ALA A 50 25.43 13.37 10.48
N SER A 51 25.38 12.26 9.76
CA SER A 51 26.12 12.13 8.52
C SER A 51 25.30 12.65 7.33
N ASP A 52 25.88 13.55 6.55
CA ASP A 52 25.30 14.02 5.28
C ASP A 52 25.23 12.92 4.21
N ASN A 53 25.85 11.75 4.47
CA ASN A 53 25.89 10.64 3.55
C ASN A 53 24.85 9.57 3.89
N LEU A 54 23.64 9.73 3.28
CA LEU A 54 22.54 8.79 3.44
C LEU A 54 22.96 7.32 3.22
N PHE A 55 23.76 7.03 2.19
CA PHE A 55 24.09 5.64 1.84
C PHE A 55 25.08 5.00 2.81
N GLU A 56 25.93 5.78 3.47
CA GLU A 56 26.77 5.26 4.54
C GLU A 56 25.95 4.93 5.79
N ASN A 57 25.01 5.81 6.12
CA ASN A 57 24.07 5.56 7.21
C ASN A 57 23.22 4.30 6.93
N LEU A 58 22.69 4.15 5.71
CA LEU A 58 21.97 2.94 5.29
C LEU A 58 22.85 1.69 5.40
N LYS A 59 24.09 1.72 4.90
CA LYS A 59 25.02 0.59 5.02
C LYS A 59 25.23 0.20 6.49
N SER A 60 25.47 1.19 7.33
CA SER A 60 25.69 0.97 8.78
C SER A 60 24.46 0.38 9.46
N TYR A 61 23.27 0.89 9.09
CA TYR A 61 22.00 0.40 9.59
C TYR A 61 21.78 -1.08 9.23
N PHE A 62 21.90 -1.44 7.95
CA PHE A 62 21.70 -2.80 7.48
C PHE A 62 22.76 -3.77 8.02
N LYS A 63 24.01 -3.32 8.19
CA LYS A 63 25.06 -4.12 8.83
C LYS A 63 24.74 -4.41 10.30
N ARG A 64 24.08 -3.48 11.02
CA ARG A 64 23.60 -3.72 12.39
C ARG A 64 22.44 -4.71 12.41
N ALA A 65 21.50 -4.62 11.45
CA ALA A 65 20.38 -5.56 11.33
C ALA A 65 20.88 -6.99 11.00
N GLU A 66 21.83 -7.12 10.08
CA GLU A 66 22.46 -8.40 9.73
C GLU A 66 23.13 -9.08 10.93
N LYS A 67 23.88 -8.32 11.72
CA LYS A 67 24.51 -8.86 12.96
C LYS A 67 23.49 -9.36 13.99
N ARG A 68 22.23 -8.92 13.90
CA ARG A 68 21.13 -9.33 14.77
C ARG A 68 20.25 -10.40 14.14
N GLU A 69 20.64 -10.90 12.96
CA GLU A 69 19.85 -11.85 12.17
C GLU A 69 18.43 -11.34 11.90
N GLU A 70 18.31 -10.03 11.62
CA GLU A 70 17.04 -9.35 11.33
C GLU A 70 16.81 -9.27 9.81
N PHE A 71 15.59 -9.60 9.37
CA PHE A 71 15.09 -9.25 8.05
C PHE A 71 14.32 -7.93 8.15
N VAL A 72 14.71 -6.93 7.37
CA VAL A 72 14.13 -5.58 7.44
C VAL A 72 12.96 -5.45 6.45
N ILE A 73 11.80 -5.09 6.95
CA ILE A 73 10.63 -4.73 6.15
C ILE A 73 10.43 -3.22 6.28
N LEU A 74 10.86 -2.50 5.25
CA LEU A 74 10.69 -1.04 5.18
C LEU A 74 9.38 -0.72 4.47
N VAL A 75 8.46 -0.09 5.18
CA VAL A 75 7.15 0.33 4.65
C VAL A 75 7.14 1.85 4.55
N ILE A 76 6.91 2.37 3.34
CA ILE A 76 6.69 3.81 3.12
C ILE A 76 5.26 4.00 2.62
N ASP A 77 4.41 4.42 3.52
CA ASP A 77 3.04 4.80 3.20
C ASP A 77 3.02 6.19 2.54
N GLU A 78 2.03 6.46 1.70
CA GLU A 78 1.94 7.71 0.94
C GLU A 78 3.20 8.05 0.12
N PHE A 79 3.87 7.05 -0.43
CA PHE A 79 5.09 7.20 -1.23
C PHE A 79 4.91 8.15 -2.42
N GLY A 80 3.68 8.30 -2.92
CA GLY A 80 3.31 9.21 -3.98
C GLY A 80 3.69 10.67 -3.70
N LYS A 81 3.65 11.12 -2.44
CA LYS A 81 4.05 12.49 -2.07
C LYS A 81 5.54 12.74 -2.32
N LEU A 82 6.38 11.74 -2.07
CA LEU A 82 7.82 11.80 -2.37
C LEU A 82 8.06 11.85 -3.88
N LEU A 83 7.29 11.06 -4.65
CA LEU A 83 7.36 11.06 -6.11
C LEU A 83 6.90 12.40 -6.70
N GLU A 84 5.86 13.01 -6.16
CA GLU A 84 5.40 14.35 -6.56
C GLU A 84 6.45 15.42 -6.26
N TYR A 85 7.09 15.34 -5.10
CA TYR A 85 8.18 16.25 -4.75
C TYR A 85 9.34 16.09 -5.74
N ALA A 86 9.76 14.86 -6.01
CA ALA A 86 10.83 14.57 -6.95
C ALA A 86 10.54 15.09 -8.36
N ALA A 87 9.30 14.95 -8.84
CA ALA A 87 8.91 15.42 -10.17
C ALA A 87 8.92 16.96 -10.30
N LYS A 88 8.77 17.70 -9.19
CA LYS A 88 8.67 19.18 -9.19
C LYS A 88 9.91 19.88 -8.67
N ASN A 89 10.76 19.20 -7.89
CA ASN A 89 11.91 19.79 -7.20
C ASN A 89 13.22 19.08 -7.57
N ASN A 90 13.93 19.62 -8.55
CA ASN A 90 15.19 19.06 -9.06
C ASN A 90 15.05 17.55 -9.45
N PRO A 91 14.26 17.24 -10.49
CA PRO A 91 13.95 15.86 -10.86
C PRO A 91 15.19 15.00 -11.12
N GLU A 92 16.25 15.58 -11.70
CA GLU A 92 17.48 14.83 -12.02
C GLU A 92 18.15 14.28 -10.76
N ARG A 93 18.28 15.12 -9.74
CA ARG A 93 18.87 14.72 -8.46
C ARG A 93 17.98 13.72 -7.71
N GLU A 94 16.70 14.03 -7.62
CA GLU A 94 15.76 13.22 -6.86
C GLU A 94 15.56 11.84 -7.52
N LEU A 95 15.41 11.77 -8.84
CA LEU A 95 15.28 10.49 -9.55
C LEU A 95 16.56 9.65 -9.43
N TYR A 96 17.73 10.26 -9.49
CA TYR A 96 18.98 9.57 -9.23
C TYR A 96 19.02 8.99 -7.81
N LEU A 97 18.54 9.74 -6.82
CA LEU A 97 18.47 9.28 -5.44
C LEU A 97 17.52 8.08 -5.28
N PHE A 98 16.32 8.15 -5.90
CA PHE A 98 15.36 7.01 -5.91
C PHE A 98 15.98 5.78 -6.58
N GLN A 99 16.65 5.97 -7.69
CA GLN A 99 17.32 4.88 -8.39
C GLN A 99 18.37 4.22 -7.50
N LYS A 100 19.24 5.00 -6.90
CA LYS A 100 20.29 4.50 -6.00
C LYS A 100 19.72 3.81 -4.76
N PHE A 101 18.65 4.36 -4.20
CA PHE A 101 17.99 3.77 -3.04
C PHE A 101 17.34 2.43 -3.37
N THR A 102 16.62 2.34 -4.49
CA THR A 102 15.99 1.08 -4.90
C THR A 102 17.04 0.03 -5.32
N GLU A 103 18.12 0.42 -6.00
CA GLU A 103 19.27 -0.46 -6.26
C GLU A 103 19.87 -0.98 -4.94
N PHE A 104 20.02 -0.09 -3.98
CA PHE A 104 20.59 -0.45 -2.68
C PHE A 104 19.71 -1.46 -1.93
N ILE A 105 18.39 -1.29 -1.93
CA ILE A 105 17.46 -2.22 -1.26
C ILE A 105 17.35 -3.55 -2.01
N ASN A 106 17.32 -3.52 -3.35
CA ASN A 106 17.17 -4.71 -4.20
C ASN A 106 18.49 -5.52 -4.37
N ASP A 107 19.57 -5.15 -3.72
CA ASP A 107 20.80 -5.94 -3.71
C ASP A 107 20.51 -7.31 -3.05
N GLU A 108 20.68 -8.39 -3.79
CA GLU A 108 20.41 -9.78 -3.36
C GLU A 108 21.09 -10.18 -2.03
N ARG A 109 22.16 -9.48 -1.68
CA ARG A 109 22.87 -9.69 -0.41
C ARG A 109 22.20 -9.02 0.78
N ARG A 110 21.13 -8.28 0.58
CA ARG A 110 20.41 -7.58 1.64
C ARG A 110 19.18 -8.33 2.06
N ASN A 111 19.06 -8.52 3.34
CA ASN A 111 17.92 -9.12 3.96
C ASN A 111 16.83 -8.05 4.19
N ALA A 112 16.26 -7.54 3.09
CA ALA A 112 15.30 -6.45 3.14
C ALA A 112 14.24 -6.54 2.05
N ILE A 113 13.08 -5.96 2.32
CA ILE A 113 12.05 -5.67 1.34
C ILE A 113 11.54 -4.24 1.55
N LEU A 114 11.30 -3.53 0.46
CA LEU A 114 10.65 -2.22 0.44
C LEU A 114 9.21 -2.40 -0.03
N LEU A 115 8.25 -1.99 0.80
CA LEU A 115 6.83 -1.91 0.48
C LEU A 115 6.43 -0.44 0.42
N THR A 116 5.77 -0.03 -0.65
CA THR A 116 5.30 1.35 -0.80
C THR A 116 3.84 1.37 -1.20
N THR A 117 3.08 2.34 -0.72
CA THR A 117 1.70 2.56 -1.15
C THR A 117 1.59 3.79 -2.04
N LEU A 118 0.73 3.71 -3.04
CA LEU A 118 0.43 4.77 -3.98
C LEU A 118 -1.09 4.91 -4.14
N HIS A 119 -1.59 6.14 -4.20
CA HIS A 119 -3.01 6.42 -4.48
C HIS A 119 -3.35 6.36 -5.98
N GLN A 120 -2.35 6.44 -6.84
CA GLN A 120 -2.51 6.36 -8.30
C GLN A 120 -1.34 5.58 -8.90
N ASN A 121 -1.46 5.18 -10.15
CA ASN A 121 -0.37 4.44 -10.80
C ASN A 121 0.92 5.28 -10.87
N PHE A 122 2.06 4.61 -10.87
CA PHE A 122 3.37 5.23 -10.81
C PHE A 122 3.61 6.27 -11.94
N ASN A 123 3.08 6.02 -13.15
CA ASN A 123 3.26 6.91 -14.29
C ASN A 123 2.47 8.24 -14.13
N SER A 124 1.42 8.27 -13.31
CA SER A 124 0.64 9.49 -13.10
C SER A 124 1.46 10.62 -12.48
N TYR A 125 2.48 10.27 -11.70
CA TYR A 125 3.37 11.25 -11.07
C TYR A 125 4.42 11.84 -12.03
N SER A 126 4.62 11.25 -13.20
CA SER A 126 5.64 11.69 -14.20
C SER A 126 5.11 12.68 -15.23
N ARG A 127 3.86 13.14 -15.13
CA ARG A 127 3.21 13.95 -16.17
C ARG A 127 3.90 15.28 -16.45
N THR A 128 4.53 15.89 -15.46
CA THR A 128 5.24 17.19 -15.55
C THR A 128 6.68 17.07 -16.01
N LEU A 129 7.21 15.84 -16.12
CA LEU A 129 8.60 15.59 -16.48
C LEU A 129 8.84 15.75 -17.98
N THR A 130 10.05 16.17 -18.34
CA THR A 130 10.54 16.16 -19.72
C THR A 130 10.73 14.73 -20.22
N GLU A 131 10.92 14.54 -21.53
CA GLU A 131 11.14 13.21 -22.11
C GLU A 131 12.38 12.51 -21.51
N SER A 132 13.48 13.23 -21.37
CA SER A 132 14.70 12.70 -20.74
C SER A 132 14.46 12.26 -19.30
N GLN A 133 13.77 13.09 -18.52
CA GLN A 133 13.42 12.77 -17.12
C GLN A 133 12.43 11.59 -17.02
N ARG A 134 11.51 11.45 -17.97
CA ARG A 134 10.61 10.28 -18.04
C ARG A 134 11.35 8.98 -18.30
N ASN A 135 12.44 9.02 -19.07
CA ASN A 135 13.29 7.85 -19.26
C ASN A 135 13.96 7.40 -17.96
N GLU A 136 14.46 8.35 -17.17
CA GLU A 136 15.00 8.04 -15.83
C GLU A 136 13.92 7.55 -14.87
N TRP A 137 12.73 8.15 -14.92
CA TRP A 137 11.55 7.70 -14.17
C TRP A 137 11.17 6.25 -14.46
N THR A 138 11.22 5.86 -15.73
CA THR A 138 10.94 4.48 -16.18
C THR A 138 11.95 3.49 -15.59
N LYS A 139 13.21 3.88 -15.45
CA LYS A 139 14.23 3.05 -14.79
C LYS A 139 13.94 2.86 -13.30
N VAL A 140 13.51 3.94 -12.61
CA VAL A 140 13.07 3.84 -11.20
C VAL A 140 11.86 2.92 -11.10
N LYS A 141 10.83 3.13 -11.91
CA LYS A 141 9.62 2.28 -11.93
C LYS A 141 9.95 0.81 -12.15
N GLY A 142 10.85 0.52 -13.09
CA GLY A 142 11.26 -0.86 -13.41
C GLY A 142 11.90 -1.65 -12.27
N ARG A 143 12.23 -0.98 -11.15
CA ARG A 143 12.75 -1.62 -9.93
C ARG A 143 11.67 -2.00 -8.92
N PHE A 144 10.43 -1.59 -9.17
CA PHE A 144 9.28 -1.93 -8.35
C PHE A 144 8.42 -2.98 -9.04
N GLN A 145 7.90 -3.90 -8.27
CA GLN A 145 6.78 -4.74 -8.68
C GLN A 145 5.49 -4.05 -8.26
N GLU A 146 4.69 -3.62 -9.24
CA GLU A 146 3.42 -2.97 -8.99
C GLU A 146 2.33 -4.03 -8.75
N ILE A 147 1.65 -3.92 -7.61
CA ILE A 147 0.50 -4.75 -7.27
C ILE A 147 -0.70 -3.81 -7.20
N VAL A 148 -1.63 -3.98 -8.13
CA VAL A 148 -2.84 -3.17 -8.18
C VAL A 148 -3.91 -3.83 -7.31
N PHE A 149 -4.38 -3.11 -6.29
CA PHE A 149 -5.54 -3.48 -5.51
C PHE A 149 -6.79 -2.87 -6.14
N ASN A 150 -7.46 -3.66 -6.95
CA ASN A 150 -8.74 -3.28 -7.55
C ASN A 150 -9.79 -4.29 -7.10
N GLU A 151 -10.32 -4.08 -5.91
CA GLU A 151 -11.34 -4.97 -5.36
C GLU A 151 -12.67 -4.75 -6.07
N PRO A 152 -13.35 -5.82 -6.51
CA PRO A 152 -14.71 -5.73 -7.03
C PRO A 152 -15.64 -5.07 -6.02
N ILE A 153 -16.59 -4.28 -6.52
CA ILE A 153 -17.57 -3.55 -5.68
C ILE A 153 -18.29 -4.51 -4.73
N GLU A 154 -18.58 -5.71 -5.18
CA GLU A 154 -19.23 -6.76 -4.38
C GLU A 154 -18.41 -7.13 -3.14
N GLN A 155 -17.10 -7.21 -3.26
CA GLN A 155 -16.21 -7.50 -2.12
C GLN A 155 -16.16 -6.31 -1.16
N LEU A 156 -16.10 -5.09 -1.66
CA LEU A 156 -16.15 -3.88 -0.83
C LEU A 156 -17.46 -3.80 -0.05
N LEU A 157 -18.59 -4.07 -0.71
CA LEU A 157 -19.90 -4.13 -0.06
C LEU A 157 -19.99 -5.24 0.97
N TYR A 158 -19.43 -6.41 0.69
CA TYR A 158 -19.35 -7.50 1.65
C TYR A 158 -18.53 -7.12 2.88
N LEU A 159 -17.36 -6.53 2.71
CA LEU A 159 -16.52 -6.04 3.81
C LEU A 159 -17.22 -4.95 4.63
N ALA A 160 -17.87 -3.99 3.96
CA ALA A 160 -18.68 -2.97 4.61
C ALA A 160 -19.81 -3.58 5.45
N SER A 161 -20.50 -4.59 4.91
CA SER A 161 -21.59 -5.29 5.62
C SER A 161 -21.13 -5.96 6.93
N LYS A 162 -19.84 -6.34 7.03
CA LYS A 162 -19.25 -6.93 8.24
C LYS A 162 -18.81 -5.89 9.28
N ARG A 163 -18.69 -4.63 8.87
CA ARG A 163 -18.25 -3.52 9.74
C ARG A 163 -19.40 -2.70 10.30
N ILE A 164 -20.59 -2.78 9.68
CA ILE A 164 -21.77 -2.07 10.18
C ILE A 164 -22.31 -2.81 11.39
N GLU A 165 -22.20 -2.20 12.55
CA GLU A 165 -22.82 -2.70 13.79
C GLU A 165 -24.31 -2.43 13.78
N ARG A 166 -25.11 -3.45 14.00
CA ARG A 166 -26.56 -3.37 14.01
C ARG A 166 -27.08 -3.23 15.43
N THR A 167 -27.81 -2.15 15.66
CA THR A 167 -28.55 -1.94 16.90
C THR A 167 -29.94 -2.58 16.91
N LYS A 168 -30.58 -2.80 15.75
CA LYS A 168 -31.92 -3.47 15.64
C LYS A 168 -32.04 -4.20 14.31
N ARG A 169 -32.48 -5.48 14.36
CA ARG A 169 -32.70 -6.35 13.19
C ARG A 169 -34.03 -6.12 12.46
N ASP A 170 -34.96 -5.32 12.98
CA ASP A 170 -36.39 -5.37 12.63
C ASP A 170 -36.84 -4.41 11.51
N VAL A 171 -35.91 -3.84 10.74
CA VAL A 171 -36.26 -2.78 9.77
C VAL A 171 -36.24 -3.24 8.32
N VAL A 172 -35.90 -4.52 8.05
CA VAL A 172 -35.93 -5.04 6.69
C VAL A 172 -37.37 -5.42 6.32
N ASN A 173 -38.06 -4.47 5.70
CA ASN A 173 -39.43 -4.62 5.26
C ASN A 173 -39.52 -5.09 3.78
N GLN A 174 -40.75 -5.34 3.33
CA GLN A 174 -41.03 -5.73 1.94
C GLN A 174 -40.51 -4.71 0.92
N HIS A 175 -40.48 -3.42 1.27
CA HIS A 175 -39.95 -2.34 0.43
C HIS A 175 -38.45 -2.50 0.17
N PHE A 176 -37.66 -2.86 1.19
CA PHE A 176 -36.23 -3.09 1.03
C PHE A 176 -35.96 -4.25 0.04
N LYS A 177 -36.74 -5.31 0.13
CA LYS A 177 -36.65 -6.45 -0.83
C LYS A 177 -36.99 -6.03 -2.26
N GLN A 178 -37.99 -5.15 -2.42
CA GLN A 178 -38.34 -4.59 -3.73
C GLN A 178 -37.21 -3.76 -4.33
N ILE A 179 -36.56 -2.89 -3.52
CA ILE A 179 -35.40 -2.11 -3.93
C ILE A 179 -34.25 -3.02 -4.36
N TYR A 180 -33.92 -4.04 -3.58
CA TYR A 180 -32.90 -5.02 -3.94
C TYR A 180 -33.20 -5.70 -5.28
N ASN A 181 -34.42 -6.24 -5.44
CA ASN A 181 -34.83 -6.91 -6.67
C ASN A 181 -34.77 -5.97 -7.88
N LEU A 182 -35.15 -4.71 -7.72
CA LEU A 182 -35.08 -3.69 -8.76
C LEU A 182 -33.61 -3.41 -9.16
N ALA A 183 -32.71 -3.29 -8.19
CA ALA A 183 -31.28 -3.06 -8.43
C ALA A 183 -30.64 -4.20 -9.23
N ILE A 184 -30.98 -5.44 -8.91
CA ILE A 184 -30.51 -6.63 -9.65
C ILE A 184 -31.15 -6.70 -11.05
N ALA A 185 -32.46 -6.51 -11.15
CA ALA A 185 -33.18 -6.57 -12.44
C ALA A 185 -32.72 -5.47 -13.42
N SER A 186 -32.44 -4.28 -12.92
CA SER A 186 -31.92 -3.16 -13.72
C SER A 186 -30.44 -3.29 -14.07
N LYS A 187 -29.72 -4.33 -13.58
CA LYS A 187 -28.27 -4.50 -13.71
C LYS A 187 -27.46 -3.36 -13.09
N PHE A 188 -28.06 -2.56 -12.22
CA PHE A 188 -27.34 -1.54 -11.47
C PHE A 188 -26.43 -2.19 -10.43
N ALA A 189 -26.90 -3.25 -9.78
CA ALA A 189 -26.10 -4.08 -8.89
C ALA A 189 -25.88 -5.48 -9.50
N SER A 190 -24.71 -6.05 -9.21
CA SER A 190 -24.37 -7.41 -9.67
C SER A 190 -25.25 -8.45 -8.99
N SER A 191 -25.67 -9.47 -9.75
CA SER A 191 -26.39 -10.64 -9.21
C SER A 191 -25.56 -11.49 -8.24
N SER A 192 -24.24 -11.26 -8.18
CA SER A 192 -23.34 -11.91 -7.22
C SER A 192 -23.49 -11.37 -5.79
N ILE A 193 -24.12 -10.19 -5.61
CA ILE A 193 -24.39 -9.63 -4.28
C ILE A 193 -25.56 -10.38 -3.67
N ALA A 194 -25.30 -11.17 -2.64
CA ALA A 194 -26.36 -11.90 -1.93
C ALA A 194 -27.31 -10.94 -1.20
N TYR A 195 -28.59 -11.29 -1.13
CA TYR A 195 -29.59 -10.52 -0.40
C TYR A 195 -29.21 -10.26 1.07
N ASP A 196 -28.62 -11.27 1.74
CA ASP A 196 -28.15 -11.14 3.11
C ASP A 196 -27.05 -10.09 3.27
N THR A 197 -26.19 -9.92 2.25
CA THR A 197 -25.19 -8.86 2.21
C THR A 197 -25.87 -7.49 2.11
N ALA A 198 -26.85 -7.35 1.21
CA ALA A 198 -27.61 -6.11 1.07
C ALA A 198 -28.36 -5.75 2.37
N VAL A 199 -28.99 -6.72 3.00
CA VAL A 199 -29.65 -6.56 4.32
C VAL A 199 -28.63 -6.13 5.37
N SER A 200 -27.41 -6.63 5.29
CA SER A 200 -26.33 -6.33 6.25
C SER A 200 -25.73 -4.93 6.08
N LEU A 201 -26.00 -4.26 4.98
CA LEU A 201 -25.60 -2.86 4.74
C LEU A 201 -26.57 -1.83 5.35
N TYR A 202 -27.77 -2.27 5.84
CA TYR A 202 -28.69 -1.32 6.46
C TYR A 202 -28.00 -0.47 7.54
N PRO A 203 -28.22 0.85 7.59
CA PRO A 203 -29.34 1.62 6.96
C PRO A 203 -29.14 2.02 5.51
N LEU A 204 -28.05 1.66 4.85
CA LEU A 204 -27.89 1.90 3.43
C LEU A 204 -28.66 0.85 2.63
N ASP A 205 -29.47 1.28 1.65
CA ASP A 205 -29.95 0.37 0.63
C ASP A 205 -28.86 0.06 -0.40
N ILE A 206 -29.11 -0.89 -1.29
CA ILE A 206 -28.11 -1.35 -2.25
C ILE A 206 -27.71 -0.26 -3.27
N PHE A 207 -28.63 0.65 -3.64
CA PHE A 207 -28.31 1.75 -4.55
C PHE A 207 -27.39 2.77 -3.87
N ALA A 208 -27.73 3.17 -2.64
CA ALA A 208 -26.93 4.10 -1.86
C ALA A 208 -25.54 3.52 -1.56
N ALA A 209 -25.47 2.26 -1.16
CA ALA A 209 -24.22 1.58 -0.87
C ALA A 209 -23.30 1.48 -2.10
N GLN A 210 -23.85 1.15 -3.26
CA GLN A 210 -23.09 1.07 -4.50
C GLN A 210 -22.65 2.43 -5.01
N ALA A 211 -23.53 3.45 -4.95
CA ALA A 211 -23.18 4.81 -5.31
C ALA A 211 -22.04 5.35 -4.44
N LEU A 212 -22.08 5.07 -3.13
CA LEU A 212 -21.03 5.47 -2.20
C LEU A 212 -19.69 4.82 -2.56
N THR A 213 -19.66 3.52 -2.85
CA THR A 213 -18.41 2.83 -3.26
C THR A 213 -17.84 3.38 -4.56
N GLN A 214 -18.69 3.71 -5.55
CA GLN A 214 -18.23 4.31 -6.81
C GLN A 214 -17.71 5.74 -6.66
N SER A 215 -18.19 6.49 -5.66
CA SER A 215 -17.74 7.87 -5.43
C SER A 215 -16.39 7.96 -4.71
N ILE A 216 -15.92 6.86 -4.12
CA ILE A 216 -14.67 6.79 -3.35
C ILE A 216 -13.51 6.23 -4.20
N GLN A 217 -13.80 5.56 -5.30
CA GLN A 217 -12.81 5.08 -6.28
C GLN A 217 -12.38 6.21 -7.23
#